data_bc1577b44055b4a02d58e4678a21c377
#
_entry.id   bc1577b44055b4a02d58e4678a21c377
#
_cell.length_a   1.000
_cell.length_b   1.000
_cell.length_c   1.000
_cell.angle_alpha   90.00
_cell.angle_beta   90.00
_cell.angle_gamma   90.00
#
_symmetry.space_group_name_H-M   'P 1'
#
loop_
_entity.id
_entity.type
_entity.pdbx_description
1 polymer ?
#
loop_
_entity_poly.entity_id
_entity_poly.type
_entity_poly.pdbx_seq_one_letter_code
_entity_poly.pdbx_strand_id
1 'polypeptide(L)'
;ILLLSEKYQNVGDLVRIINQSVMIEDKTLRKEFIIEDLKTSKIKEDMYEEQIEICSLTDNFDSSHHVFLLGFNVNSYPKIKRDISYLSDEVRMRLGLDTSTDINHNQKLTILKRITDIKNLTITYKLHSNEGACYPSMLIKEVGLEVLPVKLDASVSHSRIFSEIKYATLLDNLYKFNSVYPDLAIYQNNLTIPYFQYNNQFTGIPNSILKDKLNHNLTLSYTNLEMYQECAFKYYVSKVLCLDIFEETFKTILGSIMHHILEVGIVKEIDIPVEMIKFVKDKGYQLNAKELFYLDLFSRELTKILNVIKRQQKHSSLKHYLFEQEFFVYKDSKEMNITFKGNIDKVMYEEINGREVIGVVDYKTGNTMITLKNLDYGLNIQLPIYLYLLKRSDRFKDALIAGFYIQKVLAKKENIQFKKTEEELLESRLRLQGYTNRDEYLMEMIDDEYQNSTVLQNLKFKKDGELSSTSKVLSYEEMDELISRVDAIIDEVILNILDGKFLINPKIIKGNNVACTYCHFKDICYKRKQNEVILGGDEDGLDTGAVTCN
;
A
#
# COMPACT_ATOMS: atom_id res chain seq x y z
N ILE A 1 -18.40 -31.84 -33.81
CA ILE A 1 -17.72 -32.32 -32.59
C ILE A 1 -17.07 -33.69 -32.87
N LEU A 2 -17.80 -34.71 -33.39
CA LEU A 2 -17.23 -36.01 -33.73
C LEU A 2 -16.07 -35.93 -34.73
N LEU A 3 -16.14 -35.09 -35.75
CA LEU A 3 -15.06 -34.84 -36.72
C LEU A 3 -13.86 -34.11 -36.12
N LEU A 4 -14.05 -33.35 -35.04
CA LEU A 4 -12.99 -32.67 -34.28
C LEU A 4 -12.31 -33.64 -33.30
N SER A 5 -13.04 -34.63 -32.75
CA SER A 5 -12.49 -35.64 -31.83
C SER A 5 -11.50 -36.59 -32.49
N GLU A 6 -11.61 -36.83 -33.82
CA GLU A 6 -10.65 -37.62 -34.59
C GLU A 6 -9.34 -36.87 -34.87
N LYS A 7 -9.39 -35.51 -34.77
CA LYS A 7 -8.28 -34.63 -35.14
C LYS A 7 -7.52 -34.03 -33.96
N TYR A 8 -8.15 -33.95 -32.78
CA TYR A 8 -7.60 -33.30 -31.60
C TYR A 8 -7.91 -34.12 -30.36
N GLN A 9 -6.88 -34.55 -29.63
CA GLN A 9 -7.02 -35.35 -28.40
C GLN A 9 -7.76 -34.65 -27.24
N ASN A 10 -7.84 -33.31 -27.27
CA ASN A 10 -8.40 -32.49 -26.20
C ASN A 10 -9.91 -32.19 -26.32
N VAL A 11 -10.63 -32.85 -27.21
CA VAL A 11 -12.08 -32.64 -27.41
C VAL A 11 -12.93 -33.14 -26.25
N GLY A 12 -12.39 -34.05 -25.43
CA GLY A 12 -13.09 -34.58 -24.24
C GLY A 12 -13.52 -33.52 -23.25
N ASP A 13 -12.66 -32.55 -22.98
CA ASP A 13 -12.98 -31.42 -22.06
C ASP A 13 -14.03 -30.49 -22.68
N LEU A 14 -13.96 -30.23 -23.96
CA LEU A 14 -14.98 -29.44 -24.67
C LEU A 14 -16.36 -30.12 -24.60
N VAL A 15 -16.41 -31.44 -24.84
CA VAL A 15 -17.64 -32.22 -24.72
C VAL A 15 -18.18 -32.17 -23.30
N ARG A 16 -17.33 -32.29 -22.30
CA ARG A 16 -17.71 -32.20 -20.89
C ARG A 16 -18.34 -30.84 -20.55
N ILE A 17 -17.69 -29.75 -20.98
CA ILE A 17 -18.18 -28.39 -20.74
C ILE A 17 -19.53 -28.18 -21.43
N ILE A 18 -19.69 -28.63 -22.67
CA ILE A 18 -20.95 -28.54 -23.40
C ILE A 18 -22.03 -29.34 -22.67
N ASN A 19 -21.74 -30.57 -22.25
CA ASN A 19 -22.72 -31.41 -21.54
C ASN A 19 -23.13 -30.80 -20.19
N GLN A 20 -22.21 -30.21 -19.44
CA GLN A 20 -22.53 -29.50 -18.19
C GLN A 20 -23.42 -28.28 -18.45
N SER A 21 -23.24 -27.60 -19.56
CA SER A 21 -24.02 -26.43 -19.93
C SER A 21 -25.46 -26.73 -20.38
N VAL A 22 -25.78 -27.99 -20.71
CA VAL A 22 -27.13 -28.38 -21.21
C VAL A 22 -28.23 -28.11 -20.18
N MET A 23 -27.90 -28.15 -18.87
CA MET A 23 -28.85 -27.86 -17.79
C MET A 23 -29.26 -26.38 -17.70
N ILE A 24 -28.57 -25.50 -18.41
CA ILE A 24 -28.86 -24.06 -18.44
C ILE A 24 -29.83 -23.80 -19.60
N GLU A 25 -31.09 -23.46 -19.29
CA GLU A 25 -32.13 -23.24 -20.31
C GLU A 25 -31.91 -21.93 -21.11
N ASP A 26 -31.47 -20.85 -20.43
CA ASP A 26 -31.19 -19.58 -21.09
C ASP A 26 -29.97 -19.69 -22.01
N LYS A 27 -30.18 -19.37 -23.30
CA LYS A 27 -29.13 -19.49 -24.32
C LYS A 27 -27.95 -18.52 -24.12
N THR A 28 -28.25 -17.33 -23.60
CA THR A 28 -27.22 -16.31 -23.36
C THR A 28 -26.35 -16.72 -22.20
N LEU A 29 -26.98 -17.07 -21.09
CA LEU A 29 -26.29 -17.55 -19.90
C LEU A 29 -25.50 -18.83 -20.16
N ARG A 30 -26.04 -19.75 -20.97
CA ARG A 30 -25.34 -20.97 -21.42
C ARG A 30 -24.07 -20.63 -22.21
N LYS A 31 -24.15 -19.66 -23.11
CA LYS A 31 -23.00 -19.22 -23.89
C LYS A 31 -21.92 -18.60 -23.00
N GLU A 32 -22.31 -17.75 -22.06
CA GLU A 32 -21.39 -17.14 -21.08
C GLU A 32 -20.72 -18.21 -20.21
N PHE A 33 -21.48 -19.17 -19.71
CA PHE A 33 -20.93 -20.30 -18.94
C PHE A 33 -19.88 -21.09 -19.75
N ILE A 34 -20.18 -21.43 -21.01
CA ILE A 34 -19.23 -22.17 -21.87
C ILE A 34 -17.96 -21.34 -22.10
N ILE A 35 -18.09 -20.04 -22.37
CA ILE A 35 -16.94 -19.17 -22.60
C ILE A 35 -16.08 -19.05 -21.35
N GLU A 36 -16.67 -18.92 -20.17
CA GLU A 36 -15.94 -18.78 -18.91
C GLU A 36 -15.24 -20.08 -18.53
N ASP A 37 -15.92 -21.22 -18.68
CA ASP A 37 -15.33 -22.53 -18.40
C ASP A 37 -14.20 -22.88 -19.40
N LEU A 38 -14.33 -22.46 -20.66
CA LEU A 38 -13.25 -22.60 -21.66
C LEU A 38 -12.04 -21.71 -21.34
N LYS A 39 -12.23 -20.50 -20.83
CA LYS A 39 -11.11 -19.62 -20.42
C LYS A 39 -10.33 -20.20 -19.23
N THR A 40 -11.00 -20.90 -18.35
CA THR A 40 -10.40 -21.50 -17.16
C THR A 40 -9.86 -22.92 -17.39
N SER A 41 -10.29 -23.58 -18.48
CA SER A 41 -9.85 -24.92 -18.84
C SER A 41 -8.41 -24.90 -19.35
N LYS A 42 -7.58 -25.73 -18.74
CA LYS A 42 -6.21 -25.97 -19.20
C LYS A 42 -6.22 -27.07 -20.26
N ILE A 43 -5.67 -26.80 -21.44
CA ILE A 43 -5.38 -27.82 -22.42
C ILE A 43 -4.28 -28.69 -21.85
N LYS A 44 -4.53 -30.01 -21.72
CA LYS A 44 -3.46 -30.96 -21.41
C LYS A 44 -2.60 -31.07 -22.67
N GLU A 45 -1.38 -30.59 -22.59
CA GLU A 45 -0.38 -30.85 -23.61
C GLU A 45 0.01 -32.35 -23.56
N ASP A 46 0.42 -32.91 -24.72
CA ASP A 46 0.90 -34.27 -24.77
C ASP A 46 2.11 -34.44 -23.84
N MET A 47 2.04 -35.41 -22.94
CA MET A 47 3.14 -35.74 -22.04
C MET A 47 4.26 -36.41 -22.84
N TYR A 48 5.42 -35.76 -22.87
CA TYR A 48 6.62 -36.38 -23.42
C TYR A 48 7.24 -37.28 -22.36
N GLU A 49 7.80 -38.43 -22.76
CA GLU A 49 8.38 -39.44 -21.83
C GLU A 49 9.54 -38.87 -20.98
N GLU A 50 10.25 -37.86 -21.47
CA GLU A 50 11.41 -37.22 -20.81
C GLU A 50 11.17 -35.77 -20.45
N GLN A 51 10.07 -35.44 -19.76
CA GLN A 51 9.78 -34.10 -19.35
C GLN A 51 9.75 -33.91 -17.83
N ILE A 52 10.02 -32.68 -17.38
CA ILE A 52 9.80 -32.26 -15.98
C ILE A 52 8.38 -31.71 -15.87
N GLU A 53 7.56 -32.34 -15.05
CA GLU A 53 6.21 -31.87 -14.77
C GLU A 53 6.23 -30.88 -13.58
N ILE A 54 5.58 -29.71 -13.74
CA ILE A 54 5.36 -28.76 -12.65
C ILE A 54 3.92 -28.91 -12.18
N CYS A 55 3.76 -29.33 -10.94
CA CYS A 55 2.46 -29.67 -10.38
C CYS A 55 2.29 -29.14 -8.94
N SER A 56 1.09 -29.28 -8.41
CA SER A 56 0.79 -28.93 -7.02
C SER A 56 1.08 -30.11 -6.08
N LEU A 57 1.42 -29.84 -4.82
CA LEU A 57 1.55 -30.88 -3.80
C LEU A 57 0.24 -31.67 -3.57
N THR A 58 -0.90 -31.13 -4.00
CA THR A 58 -2.21 -31.81 -3.93
C THR A 58 -2.44 -32.81 -5.06
N ASP A 59 -1.62 -32.80 -6.11
CA ASP A 59 -1.75 -33.71 -7.23
C ASP A 59 -1.28 -35.13 -6.84
N ASN A 60 -1.66 -36.12 -7.62
CA ASN A 60 -1.27 -37.48 -7.37
C ASN A 60 0.09 -37.78 -8.06
N PHE A 61 0.99 -38.39 -7.30
CA PHE A 61 2.32 -38.76 -7.78
C PHE A 61 2.42 -40.28 -7.89
N ASP A 62 2.96 -40.75 -9.01
CA ASP A 62 3.31 -42.14 -9.17
C ASP A 62 4.56 -42.47 -8.34
N SER A 63 4.61 -43.69 -7.82
CA SER A 63 5.75 -44.17 -7.01
C SER A 63 7.08 -44.24 -7.76
N SER A 64 7.06 -44.21 -9.09
CA SER A 64 8.24 -44.17 -9.96
C SER A 64 8.86 -42.78 -10.09
N HIS A 65 8.10 -41.71 -9.83
CA HIS A 65 8.57 -40.32 -9.96
C HIS A 65 9.42 -39.89 -8.78
N HIS A 66 10.46 -39.12 -9.06
CA HIS A 66 11.18 -38.35 -8.04
C HIS A 66 10.57 -36.95 -7.92
N VAL A 67 10.04 -36.63 -6.77
CA VAL A 67 9.36 -35.36 -6.52
C VAL A 67 10.30 -34.38 -5.84
N PHE A 68 10.48 -33.22 -6.44
CA PHE A 68 11.20 -32.09 -5.85
C PHE A 68 10.23 -31.05 -5.30
N LEU A 69 10.07 -30.97 -3.99
CA LEU A 69 9.24 -29.98 -3.32
C LEU A 69 10.07 -28.72 -3.04
N LEU A 70 9.79 -27.66 -3.77
CA LEU A 70 10.57 -26.44 -3.73
C LEU A 70 9.98 -25.39 -2.76
N GLY A 71 10.87 -24.65 -2.06
CA GLY A 71 10.48 -23.52 -1.26
C GLY A 71 9.69 -23.88 0.01
N PHE A 72 10.08 -24.96 0.69
CA PHE A 72 9.42 -25.46 1.90
C PHE A 72 9.73 -24.59 3.13
N ASN A 73 9.27 -23.35 3.07
CA ASN A 73 9.53 -22.32 4.07
C ASN A 73 8.31 -22.05 4.96
N VAL A 74 8.54 -21.42 6.11
CA VAL A 74 7.49 -20.85 6.97
C VAL A 74 6.60 -19.92 6.15
N ASN A 75 5.30 -19.94 6.38
CA ASN A 75 4.25 -19.20 5.66
C ASN A 75 3.98 -19.66 4.22
N SER A 76 4.78 -20.59 3.68
CA SER A 76 4.51 -21.24 2.38
C SER A 76 3.92 -22.63 2.61
N TYR A 77 4.47 -23.39 3.54
CA TYR A 77 4.04 -24.73 3.92
C TYR A 77 4.01 -24.92 5.45
N PRO A 78 2.84 -24.87 6.11
CA PRO A 78 1.52 -24.51 5.57
C PRO A 78 1.40 -23.01 5.31
N LYS A 79 0.53 -22.63 4.36
CA LYS A 79 0.14 -21.23 4.17
C LYS A 79 -0.90 -20.84 5.21
N ILE A 80 -0.47 -20.16 6.26
CA ILE A 80 -1.32 -19.81 7.39
C ILE A 80 -2.44 -18.84 6.97
N LYS A 81 -3.68 -19.28 7.10
CA LYS A 81 -4.85 -18.40 7.03
C LYS A 81 -5.06 -17.70 8.37
N ARG A 82 -5.31 -16.41 8.31
CA ARG A 82 -5.66 -15.57 9.48
C ARG A 82 -7.13 -15.21 9.41
N ASP A 83 -7.75 -14.94 10.56
CA ASP A 83 -9.12 -14.42 10.63
C ASP A 83 -9.16 -12.94 10.22
N ILE A 84 -9.07 -12.70 8.89
CA ILE A 84 -9.12 -11.37 8.27
C ILE A 84 -10.24 -11.24 7.24
N SER A 85 -11.14 -12.22 7.16
CA SER A 85 -12.25 -12.23 6.22
C SER A 85 -13.47 -11.49 6.79
N TYR A 86 -14.43 -11.11 5.93
CA TYR A 86 -15.69 -10.50 6.34
C TYR A 86 -16.51 -11.41 7.29
N LEU A 87 -16.42 -12.73 7.10
CA LEU A 87 -16.96 -13.70 8.03
C LEU A 87 -15.86 -14.06 9.03
N SER A 88 -15.97 -13.52 10.24
CA SER A 88 -15.05 -13.88 11.32
C SER A 88 -15.15 -15.35 11.69
N ASP A 89 -14.14 -15.89 12.33
CA ASP A 89 -14.15 -17.28 12.80
C ASP A 89 -15.31 -17.55 13.75
N GLU A 90 -15.73 -16.58 14.55
CA GLU A 90 -16.91 -16.69 15.40
C GLU A 90 -18.21 -16.85 14.58
N VAL A 91 -18.37 -16.05 13.51
CA VAL A 91 -19.53 -16.18 12.62
C VAL A 91 -19.50 -17.49 11.85
N ARG A 92 -18.32 -17.89 11.35
CA ARG A 92 -18.12 -19.17 10.66
C ARG A 92 -18.51 -20.35 11.55
N MET A 93 -18.07 -20.35 12.80
CA MET A 93 -18.41 -21.38 13.79
C MET A 93 -19.93 -21.48 14.00
N ARG A 94 -20.63 -20.35 14.12
CA ARG A 94 -22.11 -20.31 14.28
C ARG A 94 -22.85 -20.83 13.05
N LEU A 95 -22.26 -20.68 11.86
CA LEU A 95 -22.80 -21.14 10.58
C LEU A 95 -22.41 -22.58 10.25
N GLY A 96 -21.63 -23.26 11.09
CA GLY A 96 -21.12 -24.61 10.83
C GLY A 96 -20.08 -24.66 9.71
N LEU A 97 -19.37 -23.54 9.45
CA LEU A 97 -18.31 -23.44 8.46
C LEU A 97 -16.94 -23.57 9.14
N ASP A 98 -15.97 -24.12 8.41
CA ASP A 98 -14.59 -24.24 8.89
C ASP A 98 -14.02 -22.87 9.30
N THR A 99 -13.46 -22.80 10.49
CA THR A 99 -12.71 -21.62 10.98
C THR A 99 -11.33 -21.54 10.33
N SER A 100 -10.63 -20.41 10.48
CA SER A 100 -9.24 -20.30 10.04
C SER A 100 -8.33 -21.33 10.72
N THR A 101 -8.62 -21.67 11.98
CA THR A 101 -7.91 -22.71 12.75
C THR A 101 -8.14 -24.09 12.15
N ASP A 102 -9.40 -24.45 11.81
CA ASP A 102 -9.74 -25.74 11.18
C ASP A 102 -9.06 -25.87 9.82
N ILE A 103 -9.11 -24.82 9.01
CA ILE A 103 -8.48 -24.79 7.68
C ILE A 103 -6.96 -24.97 7.81
N ASN A 104 -6.32 -24.30 8.76
CA ASN A 104 -4.88 -24.41 8.98
C ASN A 104 -4.51 -25.82 9.47
N HIS A 105 -5.32 -26.39 10.36
CA HIS A 105 -5.12 -27.76 10.85
C HIS A 105 -5.24 -28.79 9.72
N ASN A 106 -6.31 -28.70 8.92
CA ASN A 106 -6.55 -29.61 7.79
C ASN A 106 -5.46 -29.48 6.74
N GLN A 107 -5.01 -28.26 6.44
CA GLN A 107 -3.91 -28.02 5.51
C GLN A 107 -2.60 -28.66 6.02
N LYS A 108 -2.30 -28.50 7.32
CA LYS A 108 -1.13 -29.12 7.94
C LYS A 108 -1.19 -30.66 7.81
N LEU A 109 -2.31 -31.28 8.16
CA LEU A 109 -2.49 -32.72 8.04
C LEU A 109 -2.36 -33.22 6.59
N THR A 110 -2.92 -32.48 5.64
CA THR A 110 -2.81 -32.79 4.21
C THR A 110 -1.36 -32.78 3.75
N ILE A 111 -0.59 -31.75 4.12
CA ILE A 111 0.84 -31.64 3.77
C ILE A 111 1.63 -32.81 4.39
N LEU A 112 1.43 -33.08 5.68
CA LEU A 112 2.11 -34.17 6.38
C LEU A 112 1.82 -35.52 5.70
N LYS A 113 0.55 -35.81 5.41
CA LYS A 113 0.15 -37.02 4.70
C LYS A 113 0.85 -37.12 3.34
N ARG A 114 0.81 -36.04 2.54
CA ARG A 114 1.44 -36.02 1.21
C ARG A 114 2.95 -36.27 1.27
N ILE A 115 3.66 -35.65 2.19
CA ILE A 115 5.09 -35.83 2.38
C ILE A 115 5.41 -37.29 2.75
N THR A 116 4.58 -37.93 3.57
CA THR A 116 4.79 -39.33 3.97
C THR A 116 4.42 -40.35 2.89
N ASP A 117 3.47 -40.02 2.01
CA ASP A 117 3.00 -40.89 0.93
C ASP A 117 3.97 -40.93 -0.28
N ILE A 118 4.77 -39.87 -0.48
CA ILE A 118 5.72 -39.80 -1.60
C ILE A 118 7.00 -40.57 -1.27
N LYS A 119 7.30 -41.61 -2.03
CA LYS A 119 8.46 -42.48 -1.77
C LYS A 119 9.80 -41.82 -2.06
N ASN A 120 9.89 -41.14 -3.20
CA ASN A 120 11.13 -40.48 -3.64
C ASN A 120 10.94 -38.96 -3.59
N LEU A 121 11.20 -38.35 -2.44
CA LEU A 121 10.96 -36.93 -2.18
C LEU A 121 12.26 -36.21 -1.80
N THR A 122 12.53 -35.12 -2.50
CA THR A 122 13.58 -34.17 -2.13
C THR A 122 12.92 -32.83 -1.79
N ILE A 123 13.12 -32.36 -0.59
CA ILE A 123 12.57 -31.06 -0.12
C ILE A 123 13.67 -30.01 -0.10
N THR A 124 13.39 -28.85 -0.68
CA THR A 124 14.32 -27.72 -0.63
C THR A 124 13.67 -26.51 0.02
N TYR A 125 14.45 -25.72 0.71
CA TYR A 125 14.03 -24.44 1.28
C TYR A 125 15.12 -23.38 1.10
N LYS A 126 14.75 -22.12 1.16
CA LYS A 126 15.69 -21.00 1.08
C LYS A 126 15.94 -20.41 2.47
N LEU A 127 17.17 -19.96 2.71
CA LEU A 127 17.57 -19.26 3.95
C LEU A 127 17.50 -17.75 3.81
N HIS A 128 17.59 -17.25 2.57
CA HIS A 128 17.57 -15.82 2.27
C HIS A 128 16.74 -15.54 1.02
N SER A 129 16.14 -14.37 0.98
CA SER A 129 15.48 -13.80 -0.19
C SER A 129 15.86 -12.31 -0.29
N ASN A 130 15.43 -11.64 -1.35
CA ASN A 130 15.62 -10.18 -1.50
C ASN A 130 14.93 -9.37 -0.38
N GLU A 131 13.99 -9.99 0.34
CA GLU A 131 13.24 -9.38 1.44
C GLU A 131 13.88 -9.65 2.82
N GLY A 132 14.92 -10.50 2.88
CA GLY A 132 15.63 -10.83 4.11
C GLY A 132 15.76 -12.33 4.38
N ALA A 133 16.00 -12.68 5.65
CA ALA A 133 16.15 -14.06 6.11
C ALA A 133 14.84 -14.86 5.96
N CYS A 134 14.96 -16.07 5.48
CA CYS A 134 13.86 -17.04 5.37
C CYS A 134 14.11 -18.21 6.31
N TYR A 135 13.04 -18.77 6.84
CA TYR A 135 13.12 -19.90 7.76
C TYR A 135 12.47 -21.14 7.17
N PRO A 136 13.05 -22.33 7.37
CA PRO A 136 12.43 -23.58 6.94
C PRO A 136 11.13 -23.85 7.69
N SER A 137 10.21 -24.57 7.05
CA SER A 137 8.97 -25.01 7.69
C SER A 137 9.25 -25.86 8.93
N MET A 138 8.50 -25.63 10.01
CA MET A 138 8.57 -26.46 11.22
C MET A 138 8.21 -27.92 10.96
N LEU A 139 7.48 -28.22 9.89
CA LEU A 139 7.10 -29.57 9.51
C LEU A 139 8.32 -30.48 9.23
N ILE A 140 9.46 -29.90 8.83
CA ILE A 140 10.72 -30.67 8.64
C ILE A 140 11.10 -31.40 9.93
N LYS A 141 11.01 -30.71 11.09
CA LYS A 141 11.31 -31.30 12.40
C LYS A 141 10.22 -32.29 12.83
N GLU A 142 8.95 -31.98 12.56
CA GLU A 142 7.83 -32.84 12.94
C GLU A 142 7.87 -34.20 12.23
N VAL A 143 8.28 -34.21 10.96
CA VAL A 143 8.43 -35.46 10.17
C VAL A 143 9.77 -36.16 10.46
N GLY A 144 10.70 -35.49 11.15
CA GLY A 144 12.01 -36.06 11.45
C GLY A 144 12.94 -36.16 10.22
N LEU A 145 12.78 -35.22 9.25
CA LEU A 145 13.62 -35.23 8.05
C LEU A 145 15.02 -34.70 8.36
N GLU A 146 16.02 -35.41 7.88
CA GLU A 146 17.41 -35.01 7.96
C GLU A 146 17.73 -33.93 6.95
N VAL A 147 18.40 -32.84 7.43
CA VAL A 147 18.87 -31.77 6.56
C VAL A 147 20.27 -32.06 6.08
N LEU A 148 20.40 -32.31 4.79
CA LEU A 148 21.68 -32.56 4.14
C LEU A 148 22.22 -31.24 3.53
N PRO A 149 23.42 -30.80 3.89
CA PRO A 149 24.05 -29.66 3.25
C PRO A 149 24.50 -30.08 1.82
N VAL A 150 23.87 -29.43 0.82
CA VAL A 150 24.30 -29.63 -0.57
C VAL A 150 25.44 -28.68 -0.86
N LYS A 151 26.64 -29.21 -1.11
CA LYS A 151 27.74 -28.44 -1.69
C LYS A 151 27.60 -28.50 -3.21
N LEU A 152 27.29 -27.36 -3.83
CA LEU A 152 27.37 -27.26 -5.28
C LEU A 152 28.83 -27.31 -5.69
N ASP A 153 29.21 -28.28 -6.50
CA ASP A 153 30.54 -28.35 -7.09
C ASP A 153 30.59 -27.35 -8.25
N ALA A 154 31.31 -26.25 -8.04
CA ALA A 154 31.48 -25.22 -9.04
C ALA A 154 32.31 -25.70 -10.27
N SER A 155 32.99 -26.83 -10.13
CA SER A 155 33.74 -27.45 -11.24
C SER A 155 32.82 -28.16 -12.26
N VAL A 156 31.56 -28.45 -11.91
CA VAL A 156 30.61 -29.06 -12.83
C VAL A 156 30.16 -28.04 -13.87
N SER A 157 30.64 -28.22 -15.09
CA SER A 157 30.26 -27.41 -16.25
C SER A 157 28.86 -27.85 -16.72
N HIS A 158 27.90 -26.93 -16.58
CA HIS A 158 26.58 -27.05 -17.17
C HIS A 158 26.58 -26.55 -18.63
N SER A 159 25.43 -26.19 -19.18
CA SER A 159 25.40 -25.54 -20.48
C SER A 159 26.14 -24.18 -20.45
N ARG A 160 26.68 -23.76 -21.61
CA ARG A 160 27.38 -22.48 -21.75
C ARG A 160 26.49 -21.32 -21.27
N ILE A 161 25.22 -21.30 -21.66
CA ILE A 161 24.25 -20.25 -21.27
C ILE A 161 24.10 -20.21 -19.74
N PHE A 162 23.97 -21.37 -19.09
CA PHE A 162 23.88 -21.41 -17.63
C PHE A 162 25.15 -20.85 -16.96
N SER A 163 26.32 -21.22 -17.47
CA SER A 163 27.61 -20.73 -16.96
C SER A 163 27.77 -19.23 -17.15
N GLU A 164 27.33 -18.67 -18.27
CA GLU A 164 27.32 -17.23 -18.54
C GLU A 164 26.39 -16.47 -17.59
N ILE A 165 25.17 -16.99 -17.36
CA ILE A 165 24.21 -16.42 -16.38
C ILE A 165 24.78 -16.49 -14.96
N LYS A 166 25.36 -17.62 -14.58
CA LYS A 166 25.98 -17.79 -13.25
C LYS A 166 27.13 -16.82 -13.06
N TYR A 167 27.98 -16.64 -14.06
CA TYR A 167 29.09 -15.69 -14.03
C TYR A 167 28.58 -14.26 -13.91
N ALA A 168 27.59 -13.87 -14.71
CA ALA A 168 26.96 -12.55 -14.62
C ALA A 168 26.38 -12.29 -13.21
N THR A 169 25.73 -13.31 -12.61
CA THR A 169 25.20 -13.23 -11.24
C THR A 169 26.31 -13.03 -10.20
N LEU A 170 27.45 -13.71 -10.35
CA LEU A 170 28.59 -13.56 -9.46
C LEU A 170 29.24 -12.19 -9.60
N LEU A 171 29.32 -11.64 -10.82
CA LEU A 171 29.77 -10.27 -11.07
C LEU A 171 28.80 -9.23 -10.46
N ASP A 172 27.51 -9.45 -10.58
CA ASP A 172 26.51 -8.62 -9.93
C ASP A 172 26.69 -8.61 -8.39
N ASN A 173 26.88 -9.78 -7.81
CA ASN A 173 27.13 -9.89 -6.37
C ASN A 173 28.40 -9.15 -5.94
N LEU A 174 29.47 -9.24 -6.75
CA LEU A 174 30.69 -8.51 -6.50
C LEU A 174 30.48 -6.99 -6.63
N TYR A 175 30.00 -6.52 -7.77
CA TYR A 175 29.96 -5.09 -8.07
C TYR A 175 28.80 -4.34 -7.40
N LYS A 176 27.63 -5.00 -7.24
CA LYS A 176 26.46 -4.37 -6.66
C LYS A 176 26.41 -4.48 -5.13
N PHE A 177 26.86 -5.61 -4.59
CA PHE A 177 26.74 -5.93 -3.17
C PHE A 177 28.07 -6.10 -2.44
N ASN A 178 29.19 -5.96 -3.13
CA ASN A 178 30.54 -6.19 -2.62
C ASN A 178 30.71 -7.57 -1.97
N SER A 179 30.02 -8.58 -2.52
CA SER A 179 30.04 -9.96 -2.03
C SER A 179 30.88 -10.81 -2.96
N VAL A 180 31.96 -11.39 -2.42
CA VAL A 180 32.88 -12.26 -3.16
C VAL A 180 32.52 -13.73 -2.89
N TYR A 181 32.31 -14.48 -3.95
CA TYR A 181 32.09 -15.92 -3.87
C TYR A 181 33.30 -16.68 -4.44
N PRO A 182 33.70 -17.79 -3.81
CA PRO A 182 34.88 -18.56 -4.28
C PRO A 182 34.78 -19.01 -5.74
N ASP A 183 33.57 -19.29 -6.21
CA ASP A 183 33.30 -19.73 -7.58
C ASP A 183 33.64 -18.67 -8.63
N LEU A 184 33.66 -17.38 -8.26
CA LEU A 184 33.91 -16.28 -9.20
C LEU A 184 35.21 -16.46 -9.99
N ALA A 185 36.29 -16.86 -9.32
CA ALA A 185 37.60 -17.08 -9.95
C ALA A 185 37.56 -18.17 -11.02
N ILE A 186 36.76 -19.22 -10.84
CA ILE A 186 36.62 -20.32 -11.81
C ILE A 186 35.99 -19.80 -13.10
N TYR A 187 34.88 -19.04 -12.98
CA TYR A 187 34.19 -18.49 -14.16
C TYR A 187 35.01 -17.39 -14.82
N GLN A 188 35.68 -16.53 -14.06
CA GLN A 188 36.51 -15.44 -14.55
C GLN A 188 37.67 -15.94 -15.44
N ASN A 189 38.26 -17.07 -15.10
CA ASN A 189 39.34 -17.67 -15.87
C ASN A 189 38.85 -18.38 -17.14
N ASN A 190 37.60 -18.77 -17.22
CA ASN A 190 37.10 -19.66 -18.28
C ASN A 190 36.06 -18.99 -19.21
N LEU A 191 35.48 -17.85 -18.81
CA LEU A 191 34.42 -17.19 -19.56
C LEU A 191 34.68 -15.70 -19.74
N THR A 192 34.37 -15.20 -20.93
CA THR A 192 34.28 -13.78 -21.23
C THR A 192 32.85 -13.47 -21.64
N ILE A 193 32.18 -12.60 -20.91
CA ILE A 193 30.80 -12.16 -21.19
C ILE A 193 30.76 -10.64 -21.35
N PRO A 194 29.86 -10.10 -22.18
CA PRO A 194 29.59 -8.67 -22.20
C PRO A 194 28.85 -8.31 -20.90
N TYR A 195 29.57 -7.75 -19.96
CA TYR A 195 29.02 -7.33 -18.66
C TYR A 195 29.08 -5.82 -18.52
N PHE A 196 27.91 -5.19 -18.31
CA PHE A 196 27.81 -3.76 -18.04
C PHE A 196 27.73 -3.56 -16.53
N GLN A 197 28.79 -2.97 -15.99
CA GLN A 197 28.89 -2.71 -14.56
C GLN A 197 27.89 -1.64 -14.13
N TYR A 198 26.99 -2.00 -13.20
CA TYR A 198 26.18 -1.06 -12.45
C TYR A 198 26.63 -1.08 -10.98
N ASN A 199 27.14 0.03 -10.49
CA ASN A 199 27.75 0.11 -9.16
C ASN A 199 26.80 0.60 -8.07
N ASN A 200 25.51 0.78 -8.36
CA ASN A 200 24.50 1.32 -7.45
C ASN A 200 24.84 2.76 -6.94
N GLN A 201 25.66 3.47 -7.64
CA GLN A 201 25.97 4.86 -7.35
C GLN A 201 25.27 5.74 -8.38
N PHE A 202 24.05 6.14 -8.04
CA PHE A 202 23.33 7.10 -8.86
C PHE A 202 23.82 8.51 -8.47
N THR A 203 24.53 9.16 -9.37
CA THR A 203 25.18 10.47 -9.13
C THR A 203 24.26 11.65 -9.45
N GLY A 204 23.00 11.39 -9.82
CA GLY A 204 22.08 12.43 -10.25
C GLY A 204 22.03 12.62 -11.77
N ILE A 205 21.29 13.62 -12.20
CA ILE A 205 21.09 13.97 -13.62
C ILE A 205 21.52 15.40 -13.83
N PRO A 206 22.23 15.72 -14.94
CA PRO A 206 22.47 17.10 -15.32
C PRO A 206 21.17 17.90 -15.43
N ASN A 207 21.17 19.10 -14.88
CA ASN A 207 20.00 19.99 -14.84
C ASN A 207 19.40 20.23 -16.23
N SER A 208 20.22 20.38 -17.29
CA SER A 208 19.74 20.54 -18.66
C SER A 208 18.87 19.37 -19.13
N ILE A 209 19.33 18.13 -18.88
CA ILE A 209 18.58 16.92 -19.25
C ILE A 209 17.29 16.82 -18.45
N LEU A 210 17.32 17.17 -17.17
CA LEU A 210 16.13 17.16 -16.31
C LEU A 210 15.09 18.17 -16.79
N LYS A 211 15.49 19.39 -17.14
CA LYS A 211 14.60 20.44 -17.65
C LYS A 211 13.91 20.01 -18.95
N ASP A 212 14.67 19.46 -19.88
CA ASP A 212 14.12 18.97 -21.15
C ASP A 212 13.12 17.83 -20.88
N LYS A 213 13.46 16.88 -19.98
CA LYS A 213 12.59 15.76 -19.61
C LYS A 213 11.28 16.21 -18.97
N LEU A 214 11.31 17.27 -18.17
CA LEU A 214 10.15 17.85 -17.49
C LEU A 214 9.44 18.92 -18.35
N ASN A 215 9.84 19.13 -19.59
CA ASN A 215 9.32 20.20 -20.47
C ASN A 215 9.27 21.56 -19.77
N HIS A 216 10.29 21.90 -19.01
CA HIS A 216 10.42 23.13 -18.21
C HIS A 216 9.29 23.38 -17.22
N ASN A 217 8.55 22.33 -16.79
CA ASN A 217 7.45 22.42 -15.83
C ASN A 217 7.62 21.39 -14.73
N LEU A 218 7.73 21.82 -13.50
CA LEU A 218 7.74 20.94 -12.32
C LEU A 218 6.45 21.13 -11.53
N THR A 219 5.60 20.11 -11.56
CA THR A 219 4.39 20.08 -10.73
C THR A 219 4.56 19.09 -9.59
N LEU A 220 4.47 19.57 -8.38
CA LEU A 220 4.59 18.79 -7.15
C LEU A 220 3.26 18.77 -6.39
N SER A 221 3.00 17.67 -5.71
CA SER A 221 1.91 17.50 -4.76
C SER A 221 2.47 16.94 -3.45
N TYR A 222 1.63 16.86 -2.43
CA TYR A 222 1.97 16.16 -1.19
C TYR A 222 2.55 14.76 -1.45
N THR A 223 1.86 13.96 -2.26
CA THR A 223 2.30 12.58 -2.55
C THR A 223 3.64 12.52 -3.27
N ASN A 224 3.93 13.50 -4.14
CA ASN A 224 5.21 13.61 -4.83
C ASN A 224 6.32 14.00 -3.86
N LEU A 225 6.05 14.95 -2.97
CA LEU A 225 6.98 15.39 -1.94
C LEU A 225 7.29 14.24 -0.97
N GLU A 226 6.26 13.56 -0.45
CA GLU A 226 6.42 12.42 0.45
C GLU A 226 7.22 11.29 -0.20
N MET A 227 6.93 10.97 -1.47
CA MET A 227 7.68 9.95 -2.23
C MET A 227 9.16 10.32 -2.36
N TYR A 228 9.47 11.60 -2.62
CA TYR A 228 10.85 12.09 -2.69
C TYR A 228 11.55 11.96 -1.33
N GLN A 229 10.87 12.35 -0.26
CA GLN A 229 11.38 12.26 1.10
C GLN A 229 11.54 10.81 1.58
N GLU A 230 10.64 9.91 1.19
CA GLU A 230 10.81 8.48 1.46
C GLU A 230 12.04 7.90 0.77
N CYS A 231 12.23 8.21 -0.51
CA CYS A 231 13.38 7.81 -1.32
C CYS A 231 13.43 8.61 -2.62
N ALA A 232 14.44 9.45 -2.79
CA ALA A 232 14.58 10.32 -3.95
C ALA A 232 14.69 9.54 -5.27
N PHE A 233 15.33 8.36 -5.26
CA PHE A 233 15.38 7.48 -6.43
C PHE A 233 14.00 6.91 -6.81
N LYS A 234 13.16 6.55 -5.83
CA LYS A 234 11.78 6.12 -6.08
C LYS A 234 10.99 7.21 -6.82
N TYR A 235 11.11 8.45 -6.36
CA TYR A 235 10.49 9.59 -7.03
C TYR A 235 11.00 9.77 -8.46
N TYR A 236 12.30 9.66 -8.68
CA TYR A 236 12.91 9.77 -10.00
C TYR A 236 12.34 8.74 -10.99
N VAL A 237 12.35 7.48 -10.61
CA VAL A 237 11.85 6.39 -11.48
C VAL A 237 10.36 6.51 -11.74
N SER A 238 9.60 6.86 -10.70
CA SER A 238 8.14 6.94 -10.75
C SER A 238 7.63 8.19 -11.48
N LYS A 239 8.20 9.38 -11.17
CA LYS A 239 7.65 10.68 -11.60
C LYS A 239 8.45 11.36 -12.71
N VAL A 240 9.78 11.22 -12.71
CA VAL A 240 10.61 11.80 -13.77
C VAL A 240 10.70 10.87 -14.98
N LEU A 241 10.96 9.58 -14.76
CA LEU A 241 10.99 8.58 -15.83
C LEU A 241 9.60 8.06 -16.22
N CYS A 242 8.59 8.26 -15.38
CA CYS A 242 7.19 7.80 -15.59
C CYS A 242 7.09 6.27 -15.81
N LEU A 243 7.89 5.48 -15.07
CA LEU A 243 7.87 4.02 -15.16
C LEU A 243 6.85 3.36 -14.22
N ASP A 244 6.14 4.14 -13.44
CA ASP A 244 5.07 3.65 -12.57
C ASP A 244 3.79 3.51 -13.38
N ILE A 245 3.23 2.30 -13.42
CA ILE A 245 1.98 2.02 -14.11
C ILE A 245 0.85 2.16 -13.08
N PHE A 246 0.01 3.14 -13.27
CA PHE A 246 -1.21 3.27 -12.46
C PHE A 246 -2.27 2.30 -12.98
N GLU A 247 -2.64 1.33 -12.16
CA GLU A 247 -3.78 0.46 -12.41
C GLU A 247 -4.95 0.86 -11.51
N GLU A 248 -6.07 1.22 -12.11
CA GLU A 248 -7.29 1.50 -11.37
C GLU A 248 -7.87 0.19 -10.85
N THR A 249 -7.92 0.05 -9.54
CA THR A 249 -8.43 -1.15 -8.86
C THR A 249 -9.79 -0.85 -8.22
N PHE A 250 -10.59 -1.88 -7.97
CA PHE A 250 -11.84 -1.72 -7.23
C PHE A 250 -11.66 -1.02 -5.87
N LYS A 251 -10.52 -1.24 -5.22
CA LYS A 251 -10.18 -0.56 -3.96
C LYS A 251 -10.01 0.95 -4.14
N THR A 252 -9.37 1.40 -5.21
CA THR A 252 -9.20 2.83 -5.50
C THR A 252 -10.54 3.46 -5.87
N ILE A 253 -11.37 2.75 -6.62
CA ILE A 253 -12.75 3.17 -6.94
C ILE A 253 -13.59 3.35 -5.68
N LEU A 254 -13.55 2.40 -4.72
CA LEU A 254 -14.27 2.54 -3.44
C LEU A 254 -13.82 3.78 -2.65
N GLY A 255 -12.53 4.11 -2.67
CA GLY A 255 -12.02 5.34 -2.07
C GLY A 255 -12.63 6.58 -2.72
N SER A 256 -12.62 6.65 -4.06
CA SER A 256 -13.20 7.77 -4.82
C SER A 256 -14.72 7.89 -4.62
N ILE A 257 -15.44 6.77 -4.56
CA ILE A 257 -16.88 6.74 -4.25
C ILE A 257 -17.13 7.34 -2.86
N MET A 258 -16.35 6.95 -1.86
CA MET A 258 -16.50 7.46 -0.50
C MET A 258 -16.38 8.98 -0.46
N HIS A 259 -15.33 9.54 -1.05
CA HIS A 259 -15.14 11.00 -1.10
C HIS A 259 -16.31 11.67 -1.81
N HIS A 260 -16.73 11.19 -2.97
CA HIS A 260 -17.86 11.74 -3.72
C HIS A 260 -19.19 11.70 -2.93
N ILE A 261 -19.50 10.57 -2.27
CA ILE A 261 -20.74 10.45 -1.48
C ILE A 261 -20.72 11.37 -0.25
N LEU A 262 -19.56 11.53 0.39
CA LEU A 262 -19.44 12.47 1.51
C LEU A 262 -19.56 13.92 1.03
N GLU A 263 -18.93 14.29 -0.07
CA GLU A 263 -19.06 15.60 -0.69
C GLU A 263 -20.52 15.95 -0.96
N VAL A 264 -21.19 15.11 -1.76
CA VAL A 264 -22.56 15.40 -2.23
C VAL A 264 -23.58 15.22 -1.09
N GLY A 265 -23.44 14.16 -0.30
CA GLY A 265 -24.41 13.78 0.73
C GLY A 265 -24.42 14.69 1.95
N ILE A 266 -23.32 15.39 2.22
CA ILE A 266 -23.26 16.42 3.28
C ILE A 266 -24.10 17.65 2.90
N VAL A 267 -24.08 18.03 1.63
CA VAL A 267 -24.72 19.27 1.16
C VAL A 267 -26.20 19.06 0.86
N LYS A 268 -26.56 17.90 0.31
CA LYS A 268 -27.95 17.59 -0.09
C LYS A 268 -28.34 16.17 0.28
N GLU A 269 -29.65 15.92 0.30
CA GLU A 269 -30.16 14.55 0.40
C GLU A 269 -29.97 13.81 -0.92
N ILE A 270 -29.44 12.59 -0.85
CA ILE A 270 -29.15 11.74 -2.01
C ILE A 270 -29.62 10.30 -1.74
N ASP A 271 -29.95 9.60 -2.81
CA ASP A 271 -30.04 8.15 -2.84
C ASP A 271 -28.65 7.57 -3.05
N ILE A 272 -28.02 7.10 -1.98
CA ILE A 272 -26.61 6.68 -1.98
C ILE A 272 -26.35 5.55 -3.01
N PRO A 273 -27.11 4.45 -3.04
CA PRO A 273 -26.95 3.40 -4.06
C PRO A 273 -26.99 3.93 -5.49
N VAL A 274 -27.96 4.80 -5.79
CA VAL A 274 -28.14 5.38 -7.13
C VAL A 274 -26.95 6.28 -7.51
N GLU A 275 -26.53 7.14 -6.57
CA GLU A 275 -25.40 8.06 -6.83
C GLU A 275 -24.07 7.31 -6.97
N MET A 276 -23.86 6.22 -6.21
CA MET A 276 -22.67 5.37 -6.35
C MET A 276 -22.60 4.71 -7.73
N ILE A 277 -23.70 4.12 -8.21
CA ILE A 277 -23.75 3.48 -9.54
C ILE A 277 -23.52 4.50 -10.65
N LYS A 278 -24.10 5.70 -10.50
CA LYS A 278 -23.89 6.80 -11.44
C LYS A 278 -22.42 7.19 -11.50
N PHE A 279 -21.79 7.43 -10.34
CA PHE A 279 -20.38 7.78 -10.24
C PHE A 279 -19.47 6.75 -10.92
N VAL A 280 -19.70 5.45 -10.67
CA VAL A 280 -18.91 4.37 -11.29
C VAL A 280 -19.05 4.36 -12.80
N LYS A 281 -20.27 4.58 -13.32
CA LYS A 281 -20.51 4.69 -14.77
C LYS A 281 -19.80 5.90 -15.37
N ASP A 282 -19.85 7.05 -14.70
CA ASP A 282 -19.20 8.28 -15.17
C ASP A 282 -17.66 8.14 -15.20
N LYS A 283 -17.09 7.30 -14.32
CA LYS A 283 -15.68 6.91 -14.35
C LYS A 283 -15.33 5.85 -15.41
N GLY A 284 -16.33 5.24 -16.05
CA GLY A 284 -16.12 4.21 -17.06
C GLY A 284 -15.66 2.85 -16.50
N TYR A 285 -15.74 2.64 -15.18
CA TYR A 285 -15.34 1.38 -14.53
C TYR A 285 -16.44 0.33 -14.68
N GLN A 286 -16.06 -0.90 -15.07
CA GLN A 286 -16.99 -2.02 -15.23
C GLN A 286 -16.98 -2.91 -13.98
N LEU A 287 -18.11 -2.93 -13.29
CA LEU A 287 -18.29 -3.74 -12.08
C LEU A 287 -18.64 -5.18 -12.45
N ASN A 288 -17.98 -6.14 -11.85
CA ASN A 288 -18.40 -7.54 -11.85
C ASN A 288 -19.44 -7.83 -10.75
N ALA A 289 -20.05 -9.02 -10.76
CA ALA A 289 -21.10 -9.40 -9.81
C ALA A 289 -20.64 -9.34 -8.34
N LYS A 290 -19.38 -9.70 -8.08
CA LYS A 290 -18.79 -9.65 -6.73
C LYS A 290 -18.61 -8.20 -6.26
N GLU A 291 -18.15 -7.33 -7.15
CA GLU A 291 -17.96 -5.92 -6.85
C GLU A 291 -19.29 -5.20 -6.64
N LEU A 292 -20.34 -5.54 -7.40
CA LEU A 292 -21.69 -5.05 -7.18
C LEU A 292 -22.21 -5.43 -5.78
N PHE A 293 -21.99 -6.65 -5.34
CA PHE A 293 -22.36 -7.09 -3.99
C PHE A 293 -21.63 -6.28 -2.91
N TYR A 294 -20.31 -6.04 -3.07
CA TYR A 294 -19.56 -5.21 -2.14
C TYR A 294 -20.02 -3.75 -2.16
N LEU A 295 -20.42 -3.25 -3.32
CA LEU A 295 -20.94 -1.90 -3.45
C LEU A 295 -22.25 -1.72 -2.68
N ASP A 296 -23.15 -2.71 -2.71
CA ASP A 296 -24.39 -2.71 -1.91
C ASP A 296 -24.09 -2.70 -0.40
N LEU A 297 -23.17 -3.54 0.07
CA LEU A 297 -22.76 -3.51 1.47
C LEU A 297 -22.15 -2.16 1.85
N PHE A 298 -21.32 -1.61 0.98
CA PHE A 298 -20.67 -0.33 1.20
C PHE A 298 -21.65 0.84 1.25
N SER A 299 -22.70 0.81 0.43
CA SER A 299 -23.76 1.84 0.44
C SER A 299 -24.48 1.92 1.78
N ARG A 300 -24.76 0.77 2.40
CA ARG A 300 -25.39 0.69 3.73
C ARG A 300 -24.48 1.26 4.82
N GLU A 301 -23.20 0.95 4.77
CA GLU A 301 -22.22 1.50 5.71
C GLU A 301 -22.06 3.02 5.52
N LEU A 302 -21.96 3.50 4.27
CA LEU A 302 -21.86 4.93 3.98
C LEU A 302 -23.10 5.70 4.44
N THR A 303 -24.29 5.11 4.39
CA THR A 303 -25.51 5.72 4.91
C THR A 303 -25.42 5.97 6.41
N LYS A 304 -24.95 4.99 7.19
CA LYS A 304 -24.72 5.15 8.63
C LYS A 304 -23.67 6.23 8.91
N ILE A 305 -22.55 6.17 8.19
CA ILE A 305 -21.44 7.12 8.32
C ILE A 305 -21.89 8.55 8.05
N LEU A 306 -22.59 8.77 6.94
CA LEU A 306 -23.09 10.11 6.56
C LEU A 306 -24.04 10.68 7.62
N ASN A 307 -24.91 9.85 8.19
CA ASN A 307 -25.83 10.26 9.26
C ASN A 307 -25.07 10.72 10.52
N VAL A 308 -24.02 9.99 10.90
CA VAL A 308 -23.17 10.42 12.05
C VAL A 308 -22.45 11.72 11.74
N ILE A 309 -21.84 11.84 10.56
CA ILE A 309 -21.13 13.07 10.16
C ILE A 309 -22.09 14.28 10.14
N LYS A 310 -23.31 14.12 9.62
CA LYS A 310 -24.35 15.17 9.65
C LYS A 310 -24.73 15.58 11.07
N ARG A 311 -24.77 14.63 12.02
CA ARG A 311 -25.00 14.93 13.45
C ARG A 311 -23.83 15.73 14.04
N GLN A 312 -22.60 15.30 13.79
CA GLN A 312 -21.39 16.00 14.25
C GLN A 312 -21.32 17.44 13.73
N GLN A 313 -21.72 17.67 12.47
CA GLN A 313 -21.74 19.02 11.89
C GLN A 313 -22.71 20.00 12.55
N LYS A 314 -23.75 19.51 13.27
CA LYS A 314 -24.66 20.39 14.02
C LYS A 314 -23.95 21.12 15.14
N HIS A 315 -22.93 20.50 15.74
CA HIS A 315 -22.11 21.06 16.81
C HIS A 315 -21.10 22.09 16.32
N SER A 316 -20.79 22.14 15.03
CA SER A 316 -19.86 23.12 14.49
C SER A 316 -20.56 24.41 14.08
N SER A 317 -19.96 25.54 14.36
CA SER A 317 -20.39 26.85 13.86
C SER A 317 -19.89 27.13 12.45
N LEU A 318 -18.94 26.35 11.93
CA LEU A 318 -18.45 26.44 10.56
C LEU A 318 -19.44 25.78 9.60
N LYS A 319 -20.32 26.56 8.99
CA LYS A 319 -21.46 26.05 8.20
C LYS A 319 -21.20 25.98 6.70
N HIS A 320 -20.15 26.62 6.21
CA HIS A 320 -19.78 26.60 4.80
C HIS A 320 -18.72 25.55 4.53
N TYR A 321 -18.78 24.90 3.36
CA TYR A 321 -17.91 23.81 2.99
C TYR A 321 -17.36 23.97 1.58
N LEU A 322 -16.07 23.66 1.41
CA LEU A 322 -15.47 23.34 0.10
C LEU A 322 -15.04 21.89 0.13
N PHE A 323 -15.37 21.14 -0.92
CA PHE A 323 -15.00 19.75 -1.05
C PHE A 323 -14.15 19.55 -2.29
N GLU A 324 -13.17 18.63 -2.21
CA GLU A 324 -12.31 18.24 -3.34
C GLU A 324 -11.77 19.47 -4.09
N GLN A 325 -11.41 20.51 -3.33
CA GLN A 325 -10.96 21.77 -3.91
C GLN A 325 -9.46 21.76 -4.14
N GLU A 326 -9.07 22.02 -5.37
CA GLU A 326 -7.66 22.12 -5.75
C GLU A 326 -7.13 23.53 -5.45
N PHE A 327 -5.96 23.59 -4.79
CA PHE A 327 -5.22 24.82 -4.50
C PHE A 327 -3.83 24.74 -5.12
N PHE A 328 -3.30 25.89 -5.55
CA PHE A 328 -2.03 26.03 -6.24
C PHE A 328 -1.18 27.10 -5.57
N VAL A 329 0.13 26.85 -5.51
CA VAL A 329 1.14 27.83 -5.16
C VAL A 329 2.21 27.82 -6.24
N TYR A 330 2.45 28.97 -6.85
CA TYR A 330 3.50 29.13 -7.82
C TYR A 330 4.78 29.57 -7.10
N LYS A 331 5.89 28.91 -7.41
CA LYS A 331 7.22 29.23 -6.87
C LYS A 331 8.08 29.89 -7.93
N ASP A 332 8.74 30.96 -7.58
CA ASP A 332 9.62 31.68 -8.50
C ASP A 332 10.86 30.85 -8.84
N SER A 333 11.08 30.64 -10.12
CA SER A 333 12.31 30.05 -10.64
C SER A 333 12.61 30.68 -12.00
N LYS A 334 13.85 31.07 -12.22
CA LYS A 334 14.32 31.63 -13.51
C LYS A 334 14.38 30.60 -14.63
N GLU A 335 14.36 29.32 -14.27
CA GLU A 335 14.75 28.25 -15.18
C GLU A 335 13.60 27.29 -15.51
N MET A 336 12.56 27.26 -14.68
CA MET A 336 11.47 26.30 -14.80
C MET A 336 10.21 26.85 -14.12
N ASN A 337 9.04 26.55 -14.68
CA ASN A 337 7.77 26.85 -14.03
C ASN A 337 7.54 25.83 -12.90
N ILE A 338 7.41 26.29 -11.69
CA ILE A 338 7.20 25.43 -10.52
C ILE A 338 5.82 25.66 -9.95
N THR A 339 5.02 24.60 -9.88
CA THR A 339 3.68 24.62 -9.28
C THR A 339 3.61 23.58 -8.18
N PHE A 340 3.32 24.02 -6.97
CA PHE A 340 2.95 23.12 -5.88
C PHE A 340 1.43 23.12 -5.73
N LYS A 341 0.82 21.92 -5.76
CA LYS A 341 -0.64 21.77 -5.74
C LYS A 341 -1.12 20.72 -4.76
N GLY A 342 -2.36 20.86 -4.32
CA GLY A 342 -3.03 19.85 -3.52
C GLY A 342 -4.53 19.95 -3.65
N ASN A 343 -5.17 18.79 -3.58
CA ASN A 343 -6.61 18.66 -3.48
C ASN A 343 -6.97 18.46 -2.01
N ILE A 344 -7.83 19.31 -1.47
CA ILE A 344 -8.24 19.24 -0.07
C ILE A 344 -9.63 18.63 0.01
N ASP A 345 -9.76 17.52 0.73
CA ASP A 345 -11.00 16.74 0.81
C ASP A 345 -12.16 17.59 1.33
N LYS A 346 -11.92 18.34 2.44
CA LYS A 346 -12.95 19.21 3.01
C LYS A 346 -12.32 20.39 3.76
N VAL A 347 -12.75 21.60 3.41
CA VAL A 347 -12.53 22.82 4.19
C VAL A 347 -13.88 23.27 4.76
N MET A 348 -13.97 23.39 6.07
CA MET A 348 -15.09 24.01 6.77
C MET A 348 -14.73 25.46 7.05
N TYR A 349 -15.64 26.40 6.82
CA TYR A 349 -15.34 27.81 7.08
C TYR A 349 -16.58 28.61 7.44
N GLU A 350 -16.34 29.76 8.08
CA GLU A 350 -17.32 30.78 8.38
C GLU A 350 -16.66 32.15 8.43
N GLU A 351 -17.36 33.20 7.96
CA GLU A 351 -16.87 34.55 8.04
C GLU A 351 -17.38 35.24 9.32
N ILE A 352 -16.47 35.70 10.16
CA ILE A 352 -16.78 36.31 11.44
C ILE A 352 -16.01 37.62 11.57
N ASN A 353 -16.73 38.69 11.76
CA ASN A 353 -16.16 40.05 11.89
C ASN A 353 -15.22 40.44 10.72
N GLY A 354 -15.54 40.01 9.50
CA GLY A 354 -14.74 40.29 8.31
C GLY A 354 -13.48 39.42 8.18
N ARG A 355 -13.38 38.37 8.97
CA ARG A 355 -12.26 37.39 8.92
C ARG A 355 -12.79 35.98 8.81
N GLU A 356 -12.23 35.19 7.93
CA GLU A 356 -12.61 33.78 7.80
C GLU A 356 -11.96 32.94 8.90
N VAL A 357 -12.74 32.02 9.48
CA VAL A 357 -12.28 30.93 10.35
C VAL A 357 -12.39 29.63 9.58
N ILE A 358 -11.33 28.83 9.58
CA ILE A 358 -11.26 27.60 8.79
C ILE A 358 -10.92 26.38 9.65
N GLY A 359 -11.52 25.24 9.29
CA GLY A 359 -11.17 23.93 9.77
C GLY A 359 -10.95 22.98 8.58
N VAL A 360 -9.92 22.16 8.63
CA VAL A 360 -9.57 21.22 7.55
C VAL A 360 -9.84 19.79 7.98
N VAL A 361 -10.48 18.99 7.14
CA VAL A 361 -10.73 17.57 7.39
C VAL A 361 -10.32 16.75 6.19
N ASP A 362 -9.54 15.72 6.43
CA ASP A 362 -9.10 14.74 5.45
C ASP A 362 -9.72 13.37 5.77
N TYR A 363 -10.38 12.75 4.79
CA TYR A 363 -11.08 11.49 4.96
C TYR A 363 -10.16 10.30 4.69
N LYS A 364 -10.04 9.39 5.65
CA LYS A 364 -9.16 8.22 5.52
C LYS A 364 -9.92 6.90 5.63
N THR A 365 -9.63 6.00 4.70
CA THR A 365 -10.12 4.61 4.69
C THR A 365 -9.21 3.66 5.46
N GLY A 366 -8.04 4.13 5.92
CA GLY A 366 -7.01 3.35 6.60
C GLY A 366 -6.79 3.77 8.05
N ASN A 367 -5.90 3.04 8.73
CA ASN A 367 -5.54 3.28 10.13
C ASN A 367 -4.41 4.33 10.26
N THR A 368 -4.53 5.44 9.54
CA THR A 368 -3.56 6.55 9.57
C THR A 368 -3.68 7.29 10.90
N MET A 369 -2.56 7.63 11.50
CA MET A 369 -2.51 8.50 12.68
C MET A 369 -1.83 9.81 12.33
N ILE A 370 -2.41 10.92 12.81
CA ILE A 370 -1.79 12.22 12.67
C ILE A 370 -0.71 12.41 13.75
N THR A 371 0.49 12.73 13.32
CA THR A 371 1.61 13.08 14.20
C THR A 371 2.50 14.10 13.52
N LEU A 372 2.96 15.10 14.27
CA LEU A 372 3.93 16.08 13.79
C LEU A 372 5.38 15.67 14.06
N LYS A 373 5.60 14.50 14.69
CA LYS A 373 6.97 14.00 15.02
C LYS A 373 7.86 13.78 13.81
N ASN A 374 7.26 13.49 12.65
CA ASN A 374 7.99 13.24 11.41
C ASN A 374 8.05 14.47 10.48
N LEU A 375 7.63 15.64 10.98
CA LEU A 375 7.59 16.88 10.20
C LEU A 375 8.96 17.21 9.60
N ASP A 376 10.01 17.17 10.42
CA ASP A 376 11.38 17.51 9.99
C ASP A 376 11.93 16.57 8.93
N TYR A 377 11.33 15.42 8.78
CA TYR A 377 11.68 14.45 7.74
C TYR A 377 10.83 14.61 6.48
N GLY A 378 9.87 15.55 6.47
CA GLY A 378 8.94 15.75 5.36
C GLY A 378 7.96 14.58 5.16
N LEU A 379 7.68 13.79 6.22
CA LEU A 379 6.85 12.58 6.17
C LEU A 379 5.57 12.75 7.00
N ASN A 380 4.44 12.25 6.49
CA ASN A 380 3.12 12.35 7.12
C ASN A 380 2.65 13.80 7.34
N ILE A 381 2.99 14.70 6.42
CA ILE A 381 2.71 16.16 6.54
C ILE A 381 1.56 16.63 5.65
N GLN A 382 0.66 15.75 5.23
CA GLN A 382 -0.45 16.08 4.34
C GLN A 382 -1.30 17.24 4.86
N LEU A 383 -1.78 17.16 6.10
CA LEU A 383 -2.60 18.22 6.68
C LEU A 383 -1.86 19.55 6.89
N PRO A 384 -0.63 19.58 7.40
CA PRO A 384 0.21 20.79 7.38
C PRO A 384 0.37 21.41 5.99
N ILE A 385 0.52 20.58 4.94
CA ILE A 385 0.56 21.06 3.55
C ILE A 385 -0.79 21.69 3.14
N TYR A 386 -1.90 21.14 3.55
CA TYR A 386 -3.22 21.73 3.27
C TYR A 386 -3.35 23.11 3.90
N LEU A 387 -2.86 23.29 5.14
CA LEU A 387 -2.82 24.60 5.78
C LEU A 387 -1.93 25.58 5.02
N TYR A 388 -0.75 25.13 4.59
CA TYR A 388 0.17 25.92 3.76
C TYR A 388 -0.51 26.40 2.48
N LEU A 389 -1.20 25.50 1.75
CA LEU A 389 -1.90 25.85 0.51
C LEU A 389 -3.02 26.87 0.75
N LEU A 390 -3.81 26.69 1.79
CA LEU A 390 -4.88 27.63 2.16
C LEU A 390 -4.32 29.01 2.51
N LYS A 391 -3.29 29.07 3.33
CA LYS A 391 -2.66 30.35 3.75
C LYS A 391 -1.92 31.07 2.61
N ARG A 392 -1.65 30.37 1.50
CA ARG A 392 -1.08 30.96 0.26
C ARG A 392 -2.15 31.28 -0.80
N SER A 393 -3.41 30.90 -0.58
CA SER A 393 -4.51 31.23 -1.48
C SER A 393 -5.02 32.66 -1.24
N ASP A 394 -5.52 33.31 -2.27
CA ASP A 394 -6.04 34.68 -2.18
C ASP A 394 -7.19 34.80 -1.16
N ARG A 395 -8.01 33.77 -1.05
CA ARG A 395 -9.17 33.75 -0.20
C ARG A 395 -8.81 33.58 1.29
N PHE A 396 -7.99 32.55 1.61
CA PHE A 396 -7.77 32.14 3.00
C PHE A 396 -6.44 32.64 3.60
N LYS A 397 -5.70 33.51 2.91
CA LYS A 397 -4.40 34.01 3.39
C LYS A 397 -4.46 34.61 4.82
N ASP A 398 -5.54 35.33 5.13
CA ASP A 398 -5.75 36.00 6.41
C ASP A 398 -6.65 35.18 7.36
N ALA A 399 -7.10 33.99 6.98
CA ALA A 399 -8.01 33.17 7.77
C ALA A 399 -7.37 32.68 9.08
N LEU A 400 -8.23 32.55 10.11
CA LEU A 400 -7.88 31.93 11.39
C LEU A 400 -8.05 30.42 11.27
N ILE A 401 -7.03 29.67 11.63
CA ILE A 401 -7.08 28.20 11.61
C ILE A 401 -7.62 27.72 12.96
N ALA A 402 -8.84 27.15 12.96
CA ALA A 402 -9.45 26.56 14.14
C ALA A 402 -8.92 25.13 14.39
N GLY A 403 -8.55 24.40 13.34
CA GLY A 403 -7.95 23.09 13.48
C GLY A 403 -7.82 22.34 12.16
N PHE A 404 -7.12 21.19 12.23
CA PHE A 404 -6.94 20.29 11.10
C PHE A 404 -6.97 18.85 11.55
N TYR A 405 -7.72 17.99 10.84
CA TYR A 405 -8.15 16.71 11.32
C TYR A 405 -8.13 15.63 10.26
N ILE A 406 -7.93 14.39 10.69
CA ILE A 406 -8.26 13.17 9.95
C ILE A 406 -9.60 12.66 10.49
N GLN A 407 -10.50 12.28 9.57
CA GLN A 407 -11.72 11.55 9.91
C GLN A 407 -11.64 10.14 9.32
N LYS A 408 -11.59 9.12 10.19
CA LYS A 408 -11.47 7.71 9.78
C LYS A 408 -12.83 7.15 9.40
N VAL A 409 -13.12 7.14 8.12
CA VAL A 409 -14.42 6.71 7.59
C VAL A 409 -14.55 5.18 7.62
N LEU A 410 -13.52 4.45 7.19
CA LEU A 410 -13.48 3.00 7.25
C LEU A 410 -12.36 2.57 8.21
N ALA A 411 -12.66 1.67 9.14
CA ALA A 411 -11.66 1.08 10.01
C ALA A 411 -11.48 -0.41 9.71
N LYS A 412 -10.31 -0.94 10.07
CA LYS A 412 -10.15 -2.39 10.23
C LYS A 412 -11.09 -2.86 11.34
N LYS A 413 -11.49 -4.14 11.30
CA LYS A 413 -12.29 -4.81 12.35
C LYS A 413 -11.90 -4.28 13.74
N GLU A 414 -12.83 -3.63 14.41
CA GLU A 414 -12.73 -3.38 15.83
C GLU A 414 -13.19 -4.63 16.57
N ASN A 415 -12.47 -5.03 17.61
CA ASN A 415 -12.94 -6.08 18.50
C ASN A 415 -14.26 -5.62 19.10
N ILE A 416 -15.32 -6.42 18.95
CA ILE A 416 -16.63 -6.14 19.53
C ILE A 416 -16.43 -5.97 21.04
N GLN A 417 -16.57 -4.74 21.51
CA GLN A 417 -16.57 -4.46 22.94
C GLN A 417 -17.97 -4.75 23.46
N PHE A 418 -18.12 -5.78 24.28
CA PHE A 418 -19.41 -6.24 24.83
C PHE A 418 -20.24 -5.16 25.57
N LYS A 419 -19.70 -3.96 25.77
CA LYS A 419 -20.34 -2.86 26.52
C LYS A 419 -20.80 -1.68 25.66
N LYS A 420 -20.56 -1.69 24.32
CA LYS A 420 -20.94 -0.59 23.43
C LYS A 420 -21.81 -1.09 22.29
N THR A 421 -22.78 -0.28 21.92
CA THR A 421 -23.62 -0.52 20.72
C THR A 421 -22.81 -0.28 19.45
N GLU A 422 -23.25 -0.81 18.31
CA GLU A 422 -22.63 -0.58 16.99
C GLU A 422 -22.60 0.93 16.67
N GLU A 423 -23.64 1.67 17.04
CA GLU A 423 -23.72 3.11 16.81
C GLU A 423 -22.70 3.89 17.64
N GLU A 424 -22.55 3.58 18.92
CA GLU A 424 -21.53 4.19 19.80
C GLU A 424 -20.10 3.91 19.32
N LEU A 425 -19.85 2.71 18.78
CA LEU A 425 -18.56 2.35 18.19
C LEU A 425 -18.30 3.16 16.92
N LEU A 426 -19.33 3.30 16.07
CA LEU A 426 -19.24 4.10 14.85
C LEU A 426 -19.00 5.58 15.15
N GLU A 427 -19.73 6.16 16.10
CA GLU A 427 -19.54 7.55 16.54
C GLU A 427 -18.13 7.78 17.10
N SER A 428 -17.67 6.86 17.96
CA SER A 428 -16.31 6.92 18.52
C SER A 428 -15.23 6.88 17.43
N ARG A 429 -15.43 6.06 16.39
CA ARG A 429 -14.52 5.91 15.25
C ARG A 429 -14.46 7.16 14.39
N LEU A 430 -15.63 7.78 14.15
CA LEU A 430 -15.78 8.94 13.28
C LEU A 430 -15.40 10.27 13.96
N ARG A 431 -14.90 10.23 15.21
CA ARG A 431 -14.40 11.45 15.85
C ARG A 431 -13.20 12.01 15.09
N LEU A 432 -13.15 13.34 14.99
CA LEU A 432 -12.07 14.07 14.36
C LEU A 432 -10.77 13.91 15.16
N GLN A 433 -9.74 13.37 14.53
CA GLN A 433 -8.42 13.14 15.13
C GLN A 433 -7.44 14.16 14.55
N GLY A 434 -6.94 15.08 15.35
CA GLY A 434 -6.04 16.08 14.82
C GLY A 434 -5.57 17.08 15.86
N TYR A 435 -5.27 18.28 15.41
CA TYR A 435 -4.82 19.39 16.22
C TYR A 435 -5.84 20.52 16.15
N THR A 436 -6.23 21.03 17.30
CA THR A 436 -7.17 22.16 17.46
C THR A 436 -6.39 23.40 17.87
N ASN A 437 -6.83 24.59 17.48
CA ASN A 437 -6.25 25.81 18.01
C ASN A 437 -6.48 25.90 19.51
N ARG A 438 -5.50 26.44 20.26
CA ARG A 438 -5.59 26.59 21.72
C ARG A 438 -6.59 27.67 22.16
N ASP A 439 -7.01 28.53 21.27
CA ASP A 439 -7.99 29.57 21.52
C ASP A 439 -9.38 28.96 21.75
N GLU A 440 -9.99 29.25 22.91
CA GLU A 440 -11.29 28.70 23.31
C GLU A 440 -12.40 29.05 22.33
N TYR A 441 -12.39 30.26 21.80
CA TYR A 441 -13.36 30.69 20.81
C TYR A 441 -13.27 29.84 19.53
N LEU A 442 -12.07 29.53 19.06
CA LEU A 442 -11.88 28.67 17.90
C LEU A 442 -12.20 27.20 18.19
N MET A 443 -12.03 26.75 19.45
CA MET A 443 -12.50 25.40 19.85
C MET A 443 -14.03 25.30 19.76
N GLU A 444 -14.74 26.32 20.30
CA GLU A 444 -16.21 26.43 20.27
C GLU A 444 -16.73 26.50 18.83
N MET A 445 -16.02 27.14 17.92
CA MET A 445 -16.38 27.19 16.50
C MET A 445 -16.34 25.80 15.82
N ILE A 446 -15.47 24.91 16.25
CA ILE A 446 -15.40 23.52 15.74
C ILE A 446 -16.46 22.64 16.41
N ASP A 447 -16.67 22.82 17.73
CA ASP A 447 -17.58 22.00 18.53
C ASP A 447 -18.09 22.82 19.72
N ASP A 448 -19.38 23.14 19.72
CA ASP A 448 -20.04 23.90 20.78
C ASP A 448 -20.01 23.20 22.15
N GLU A 449 -19.79 21.88 22.17
CA GLU A 449 -19.60 21.05 23.37
C GLU A 449 -18.12 20.65 23.57
N TYR A 450 -17.15 21.45 23.11
CA TYR A 450 -15.73 21.09 23.04
C TYR A 450 -15.13 20.55 24.35
N GLN A 451 -15.59 21.00 25.52
CA GLN A 451 -15.09 20.53 26.83
C GLN A 451 -15.45 19.07 27.10
N ASN A 452 -16.60 18.59 26.61
CA ASN A 452 -17.08 17.19 26.71
C ASN A 452 -17.29 16.58 25.31
N SER A 453 -16.46 16.96 24.39
CA SER A 453 -16.61 16.69 22.97
C SER A 453 -16.88 15.23 22.62
N THR A 454 -17.94 15.00 21.86
CA THR A 454 -18.20 13.75 21.14
C THR A 454 -17.69 13.78 19.70
N VAL A 455 -17.31 14.97 19.21
CA VAL A 455 -16.81 15.23 17.85
C VAL A 455 -15.29 15.17 17.79
N LEU A 456 -14.58 15.80 18.75
CA LEU A 456 -13.11 15.86 18.78
C LEU A 456 -12.52 14.72 19.63
N GLN A 457 -11.55 13.99 19.11
CA GLN A 457 -10.94 12.86 19.84
C GLN A 457 -9.79 13.28 20.74
N ASN A 458 -8.98 14.24 20.31
CA ASN A 458 -7.70 14.57 20.93
C ASN A 458 -7.75 15.86 21.78
N LEU A 459 -8.94 16.31 22.13
CA LEU A 459 -9.16 17.42 23.04
C LEU A 459 -9.68 16.85 24.36
N LYS A 460 -8.97 17.13 25.45
CA LYS A 460 -9.30 16.62 26.79
C LYS A 460 -9.06 17.70 27.83
N PHE A 461 -9.96 17.77 28.80
CA PHE A 461 -9.88 18.72 29.92
C PHE A 461 -9.66 17.96 31.24
N LYS A 462 -8.96 18.58 32.17
CA LYS A 462 -8.85 18.14 33.55
C LYS A 462 -10.13 18.50 34.31
N LYS A 463 -10.25 18.00 35.55
CA LYS A 463 -11.41 18.31 36.42
C LYS A 463 -11.51 19.79 36.82
N ASP A 464 -10.40 20.50 36.76
CA ASP A 464 -10.29 21.95 37.04
C ASP A 464 -10.62 22.82 35.82
N GLY A 465 -10.99 22.23 34.68
CA GLY A 465 -11.30 22.93 33.43
C GLY A 465 -10.07 23.27 32.57
N GLU A 466 -8.85 22.98 33.03
CA GLU A 466 -7.65 23.20 32.22
C GLU A 466 -7.47 22.13 31.16
N LEU A 467 -6.81 22.48 30.06
CA LEU A 467 -6.40 21.51 29.02
C LEU A 467 -5.45 20.44 29.58
N SER A 468 -5.74 19.19 29.29
CA SER A 468 -4.83 18.09 29.63
C SER A 468 -3.56 18.17 28.79
N SER A 469 -2.41 17.78 29.36
CA SER A 469 -1.13 17.67 28.64
C SER A 469 -1.16 16.66 27.46
N THR A 470 -2.16 15.80 27.41
CA THR A 470 -2.37 14.86 26.30
C THR A 470 -3.23 15.43 25.18
N SER A 471 -3.78 16.63 25.35
CA SER A 471 -4.54 17.31 24.31
C SER A 471 -3.64 17.74 23.17
N LYS A 472 -4.09 17.53 21.94
CA LYS A 472 -3.39 17.98 20.74
C LYS A 472 -3.90 19.38 20.37
N VAL A 473 -3.26 20.38 20.92
CA VAL A 473 -3.57 21.79 20.66
C VAL A 473 -2.32 22.52 20.22
N LEU A 474 -2.48 23.53 19.38
CA LEU A 474 -1.43 24.44 18.92
C LEU A 474 -1.88 25.88 19.10
N SER A 475 -0.97 26.77 19.48
CA SER A 475 -1.22 28.20 19.45
C SER A 475 -1.22 28.76 18.02
N TYR A 476 -1.55 30.00 17.84
CA TYR A 476 -1.44 30.69 16.55
C TYR A 476 0.01 30.67 16.04
N GLU A 477 0.94 30.98 16.93
CA GLU A 477 2.37 31.05 16.62
C GLU A 477 2.91 29.65 16.24
N GLU A 478 2.50 28.60 16.96
CA GLU A 478 2.87 27.22 16.65
C GLU A 478 2.31 26.75 15.30
N MET A 479 1.10 27.22 14.92
CA MET A 479 0.53 26.92 13.60
C MET A 479 1.25 27.66 12.47
N ASP A 480 1.59 28.94 12.68
CA ASP A 480 2.35 29.72 11.71
C ASP A 480 3.79 29.20 11.55
N GLU A 481 4.42 28.76 12.65
CA GLU A 481 5.72 28.06 12.60
C GLU A 481 5.61 26.75 11.81
N LEU A 482 4.57 25.95 12.06
CA LEU A 482 4.31 24.72 11.33
C LEU A 482 4.22 24.95 9.81
N ILE A 483 3.48 25.99 9.40
CA ILE A 483 3.33 26.36 7.99
C ILE A 483 4.67 26.83 7.39
N SER A 484 5.44 27.59 8.15
CA SER A 484 6.76 28.08 7.71
C SER A 484 7.76 26.92 7.53
N ARG A 485 7.73 25.94 8.41
CA ARG A 485 8.54 24.72 8.29
C ARG A 485 8.15 23.89 7.06
N VAL A 486 6.86 23.78 6.77
CA VAL A 486 6.36 23.12 5.55
C VAL A 486 6.86 23.84 4.29
N ASP A 487 6.81 25.18 4.27
CA ASP A 487 7.33 25.97 3.15
C ASP A 487 8.82 25.70 2.90
N ALA A 488 9.63 25.67 3.96
CA ALA A 488 11.04 25.36 3.89
C ALA A 488 11.32 23.95 3.35
N ILE A 489 10.54 22.95 3.78
CA ILE A 489 10.65 21.56 3.29
C ILE A 489 10.31 21.48 1.79
N ILE A 490 9.25 22.18 1.36
CA ILE A 490 8.86 22.24 -0.05
C ILE A 490 9.98 22.84 -0.89
N ASP A 491 10.56 23.97 -0.43
CA ASP A 491 11.64 24.66 -1.12
C ASP A 491 12.92 23.79 -1.20
N GLU A 492 13.28 23.12 -0.12
CA GLU A 492 14.40 22.18 -0.09
C GLU A 492 14.23 21.05 -1.10
N VAL A 493 13.05 20.42 -1.15
CA VAL A 493 12.75 19.34 -2.09
C VAL A 493 12.79 19.85 -3.53
N ILE A 494 12.24 21.03 -3.81
CA ILE A 494 12.30 21.66 -5.13
C ILE A 494 13.76 21.87 -5.54
N LEU A 495 14.60 22.47 -4.68
CA LEU A 495 16.02 22.71 -4.96
C LEU A 495 16.76 21.40 -5.24
N ASN A 496 16.55 20.39 -4.42
CA ASN A 496 17.18 19.08 -4.60
C ASN A 496 16.75 18.40 -5.91
N ILE A 497 15.49 18.52 -6.31
CA ILE A 497 15.00 18.02 -7.61
C ILE A 497 15.65 18.81 -8.75
N LEU A 498 15.69 20.14 -8.68
CA LEU A 498 16.31 20.98 -9.70
C LEU A 498 17.82 20.70 -9.85
N ASP A 499 18.48 20.39 -8.76
CA ASP A 499 19.90 19.95 -8.76
C ASP A 499 20.09 18.52 -9.28
N GLY A 500 19.01 17.83 -9.67
CA GLY A 500 19.08 16.45 -10.15
C GLY A 500 19.45 15.43 -9.09
N LYS A 501 19.25 15.72 -7.81
CA LYS A 501 19.64 14.85 -6.68
C LYS A 501 18.58 13.77 -6.46
N PHE A 502 18.82 12.58 -6.98
CA PHE A 502 17.89 11.44 -6.87
C PHE A 502 18.58 10.20 -6.29
N LEU A 503 19.21 10.36 -5.13
CA LEU A 503 19.96 9.30 -4.48
C LEU A 503 19.08 8.13 -4.09
N ILE A 504 19.66 6.93 -4.06
CA ILE A 504 19.05 5.75 -3.41
C ILE A 504 19.23 5.93 -1.91
N ASN A 505 18.21 6.49 -1.23
CA ASN A 505 18.27 6.89 0.17
C ASN A 505 16.99 6.53 0.94
N PRO A 506 16.54 5.26 0.91
CA PRO A 506 15.29 4.87 1.56
C PRO A 506 15.34 5.16 3.06
N LYS A 507 14.26 5.79 3.56
CA LYS A 507 14.12 6.14 4.98
C LYS A 507 13.64 4.95 5.80
N ILE A 508 14.27 4.77 6.96
CA ILE A 508 13.91 3.78 7.97
C ILE A 508 13.43 4.51 9.22
N ILE A 509 12.16 4.33 9.58
CA ILE A 509 11.59 4.94 10.78
C ILE A 509 11.32 3.86 11.81
N LYS A 510 11.95 3.94 12.99
CA LYS A 510 11.80 2.96 14.07
C LYS A 510 11.92 1.51 13.58
N GLY A 511 12.93 1.24 12.77
CA GLY A 511 13.19 -0.09 12.20
C GLY A 511 12.29 -0.49 11.03
N ASN A 512 11.28 0.30 10.68
CA ASN A 512 10.40 0.03 9.55
C ASN A 512 10.91 0.73 8.28
N ASN A 513 11.15 -0.03 7.24
CA ASN A 513 11.51 0.50 5.93
C ASN A 513 10.25 0.96 5.18
N VAL A 514 9.89 2.23 5.34
CA VAL A 514 8.67 2.81 4.75
C VAL A 514 8.75 2.83 3.22
N ALA A 515 9.92 3.17 2.68
CA ALA A 515 10.12 3.37 1.25
C ALA A 515 10.09 2.07 0.44
N CYS A 516 10.69 1.00 0.97
CA CYS A 516 10.94 -0.22 0.19
C CYS A 516 9.85 -1.29 0.33
N THR A 517 9.01 -1.26 1.37
CA THR A 517 8.04 -2.32 1.65
C THR A 517 7.15 -2.62 0.45
N TYR A 518 6.63 -1.57 -0.21
CA TYR A 518 5.76 -1.67 -1.38
C TYR A 518 6.39 -1.06 -2.65
N CYS A 519 7.72 -0.98 -2.70
CA CYS A 519 8.41 -0.41 -3.86
C CYS A 519 8.48 -1.44 -5.00
N HIS A 520 8.01 -1.08 -6.19
CA HIS A 520 8.07 -1.92 -7.40
C HIS A 520 9.45 -1.90 -8.08
N PHE A 521 10.35 -0.99 -7.68
CA PHE A 521 11.64 -0.76 -8.33
C PHE A 521 12.82 -1.45 -7.65
N LYS A 522 12.57 -2.45 -6.78
CA LYS A 522 13.62 -3.17 -6.04
C LYS A 522 14.63 -3.83 -6.96
N ASP A 523 14.16 -4.35 -8.09
CA ASP A 523 14.98 -5.12 -9.04
C ASP A 523 15.92 -4.24 -9.88
N ILE A 524 15.71 -2.93 -9.89
CA ILE A 524 16.57 -1.98 -10.62
C ILE A 524 17.38 -1.06 -9.71
N CYS A 525 16.99 -0.87 -8.45
CA CYS A 525 17.70 0.03 -7.56
C CYS A 525 18.92 -0.62 -6.88
N TYR A 526 18.88 -1.92 -6.63
CA TYR A 526 19.93 -2.70 -5.94
C TYR A 526 20.45 -2.02 -4.66
N LYS A 527 19.54 -1.48 -3.84
CA LYS A 527 19.92 -0.76 -2.63
C LYS A 527 20.83 -1.60 -1.73
N ARG A 528 21.81 -0.96 -1.13
CA ARG A 528 22.69 -1.53 -0.10
C ARG A 528 22.25 -1.04 1.29
N LYS A 529 22.69 -1.73 2.35
CA LYS A 529 22.42 -1.30 3.74
C LYS A 529 22.94 0.13 4.01
N GLN A 530 24.08 0.49 3.45
CA GLN A 530 24.66 1.83 3.54
C GLN A 530 23.85 2.95 2.88
N ASN A 531 22.89 2.60 2.01
CA ASN A 531 21.98 3.58 1.41
C ASN A 531 20.80 3.94 2.33
N GLU A 532 20.58 3.16 3.38
CA GLU A 532 19.46 3.35 4.32
C GLU A 532 19.73 4.55 5.23
N VAL A 533 18.75 5.45 5.33
CA VAL A 533 18.78 6.60 6.22
C VAL A 533 17.90 6.31 7.41
N ILE A 534 18.50 6.06 8.57
CA ILE A 534 17.78 5.75 9.82
C ILE A 534 17.32 7.06 10.45
N LEU A 535 16.01 7.16 10.70
CA LEU A 535 15.36 8.32 11.31
C LEU A 535 14.76 7.92 12.67
N GLY A 536 14.88 8.81 13.67
CA GLY A 536 14.27 8.62 14.98
C GLY A 536 14.90 7.49 15.79
N GLY A 537 16.23 7.41 15.83
CA GLY A 537 16.96 6.65 16.84
C GLY A 537 16.66 7.25 18.21
N ASP A 538 16.35 6.39 19.21
CA ASP A 538 16.22 6.83 20.60
C ASP A 538 17.50 7.58 21.00
N GLU A 539 17.33 8.71 21.70
CA GLU A 539 18.44 9.48 22.30
C GLU A 539 19.19 8.73 23.41
N ASP A 540 18.94 7.43 23.59
CA ASP A 540 19.66 6.57 24.52
C ASP A 540 20.72 5.73 23.80
N GLY A 541 21.91 6.31 23.71
CA GLY A 541 23.19 5.63 23.70
C GLY A 541 23.50 4.67 22.57
N LEU A 542 23.95 5.20 21.41
CA LEU A 542 25.10 4.63 20.68
C LEU A 542 25.68 5.73 19.77
N ASP A 543 26.85 6.16 20.18
CA ASP A 543 27.75 7.06 19.45
C ASP A 543 28.07 6.48 18.06
N THR A 544 27.34 6.92 17.04
CA THR A 544 27.70 6.62 15.67
C THR A 544 28.45 7.81 15.11
N GLY A 545 29.75 7.67 15.11
CA GLY A 545 30.68 8.60 14.53
C GLY A 545 30.22 9.14 13.18
N ALA A 546 30.09 10.45 13.12
CA ALA A 546 29.86 11.20 11.92
C ALA A 546 31.00 10.89 10.93
N VAL A 547 30.70 10.18 9.85
CA VAL A 547 31.58 10.12 8.69
C VAL A 547 31.35 11.40 7.91
N THR A 548 32.18 12.38 8.19
CA THR A 548 32.35 13.55 7.33
C THR A 548 32.92 13.06 6.00
N CYS A 549 32.15 13.21 4.93
CA CYS A 549 32.69 13.09 3.58
C CYS A 549 33.57 14.30 3.27
N ASN A 550 34.86 14.05 3.10
CA ASN A 550 35.76 14.89 2.30
C ASN A 550 35.66 14.47 0.84
#